data_7db5563bac66c348e72587d904150357
#
_entry.id   7db5563bac66c348e72587d904150357
#
_cell.length_a   1.000
_cell.length_b   1.000
_cell.length_c   1.000
_cell.angle_alpha   90.00
_cell.angle_beta   90.00
_cell.angle_gamma   90.00
#
_symmetry.space_group_name_H-M   'P 1'
#
loop_
_entity.id
_entity.type
_entity.pdbx_description
1 polymer ?
#
loop_
_entity_poly.entity_id
_entity_poly.type
_entity_poly.pdbx_seq_one_letter_code
_entity_poly.pdbx_strand_id
1 'polypeptide(L)'
;MNVISSLGLDRVPMSEKTCLVGMGNTLRKDDAAGVYIVQGVSEGISGNRLKTMIVEDVLEAYAFKLAELDCHNLVIVDAIETSEEPGSVVFGKLSEFSELLSNFSTHKLALEMCGKIFKEHKKETYLLGIVAADVDFGQGMTTPVQETADMLRELLITLANAD
;
A
#
# COMPACT_ATOMS: atom_id res chain seq x y z
N MET A 1 14.63 4.46 18.61
CA MET A 1 13.25 4.26 18.12
C MET A 1 13.28 3.33 16.94
N ASN A 2 12.46 2.31 16.97
CA ASN A 2 12.37 1.35 15.88
C ASN A 2 11.58 1.99 14.72
N VAL A 3 12.06 1.85 13.49
CA VAL A 3 11.38 2.37 12.28
C VAL A 3 9.96 1.82 12.17
N ILE A 4 9.77 0.54 12.51
CA ILE A 4 8.46 -0.11 12.51
C ILE A 4 7.46 0.65 13.39
N SER A 5 7.86 0.94 14.62
CA SER A 5 7.02 1.66 15.58
C SER A 5 6.78 3.12 15.16
N SER A 6 7.80 3.77 14.60
CA SER A 6 7.68 5.17 14.17
C SER A 6 6.71 5.34 13.01
N LEU A 7 6.56 4.32 12.15
CA LEU A 7 5.61 4.32 11.05
C LEU A 7 4.22 3.84 11.48
N GLY A 8 4.10 3.24 12.67
CA GLY A 8 2.84 2.67 13.13
C GLY A 8 2.51 1.30 12.54
N LEU A 9 3.44 0.70 11.81
CA LEU A 9 3.24 -0.62 11.17
C LEU A 9 3.06 -1.75 12.17
N ASP A 10 3.52 -1.58 13.41
CA ASP A 10 3.34 -2.52 14.51
C ASP A 10 1.87 -2.67 14.93
N ARG A 11 0.99 -1.74 14.51
CA ARG A 11 -0.45 -1.79 14.81
C ARG A 11 -1.21 -2.76 13.92
N VAL A 12 -0.62 -3.17 12.80
CA VAL A 12 -1.25 -4.08 11.84
C VAL A 12 -0.54 -5.43 11.91
N PRO A 13 -1.22 -6.50 12.34
CA PRO A 13 -0.62 -7.83 12.36
C PRO A 13 -0.30 -8.28 10.92
N MET A 14 0.96 -8.51 10.62
CA MET A 14 1.40 -9.05 9.34
C MET A 14 1.27 -10.57 9.37
N SER A 15 0.04 -11.05 9.22
CA SER A 15 -0.33 -12.45 9.35
C SER A 15 -1.20 -12.89 8.17
N GLU A 16 -1.64 -14.14 8.18
CA GLU A 16 -2.57 -14.68 7.18
C GLU A 16 -3.91 -13.93 7.16
N LYS A 17 -4.21 -13.11 8.17
CA LYS A 17 -5.42 -12.26 8.23
C LYS A 17 -5.21 -10.87 7.66
N THR A 18 -4.07 -10.62 7.05
CA THR A 18 -3.74 -9.35 6.39
C THR A 18 -3.47 -9.57 4.91
N CYS A 19 -3.99 -8.68 4.08
CA CYS A 19 -3.69 -8.65 2.65
C CYS A 19 -3.03 -7.32 2.29
N LEU A 20 -1.84 -7.38 1.71
CA LEU A 20 -1.21 -6.22 1.10
C LEU A 20 -1.74 -6.06 -0.32
N VAL A 21 -2.17 -4.86 -0.65
CA VAL A 21 -2.75 -4.54 -1.95
C VAL A 21 -1.86 -3.53 -2.65
N GLY A 22 -1.23 -3.94 -3.74
CA GLY A 22 -0.35 -3.07 -4.53
C GLY A 22 -1.11 -2.30 -5.59
N MET A 23 -1.09 -0.97 -5.50
CA MET A 23 -1.71 -0.08 -6.46
C MET A 23 -0.67 0.70 -7.25
N GLY A 24 -1.04 1.10 -8.45
CA GLY A 24 -0.29 2.01 -9.28
C GLY A 24 -0.06 1.51 -10.69
N ASN A 25 0.44 2.40 -11.54
CA ASN A 25 0.75 2.10 -12.93
C ASN A 25 2.27 1.99 -13.10
N THR A 26 2.74 0.80 -13.46
CA THR A 26 4.18 0.51 -13.60
C THR A 26 4.85 1.24 -14.77
N LEU A 27 4.05 1.86 -15.64
CA LEU A 27 4.55 2.66 -16.76
C LEU A 27 4.66 4.15 -16.42
N ARG A 28 4.44 4.52 -15.15
CA ARG A 28 4.42 5.92 -14.71
C ARG A 28 5.38 6.16 -13.54
N LYS A 29 6.65 5.88 -13.74
CA LYS A 29 7.76 6.18 -12.81
C LYS A 29 7.40 5.83 -11.35
N ASP A 30 7.30 6.83 -10.46
CA ASP A 30 7.07 6.60 -9.03
C ASP A 30 5.69 5.99 -8.71
N ASP A 31 4.75 6.08 -9.64
CA ASP A 31 3.45 5.44 -9.50
C ASP A 31 3.55 3.91 -9.46
N ALA A 32 4.70 3.36 -9.84
CA ALA A 32 4.98 1.93 -9.77
C ALA A 32 5.31 1.44 -8.36
N ALA A 33 5.52 2.33 -7.39
CA ALA A 33 6.06 1.97 -6.07
C ALA A 33 5.21 0.93 -5.33
N GLY A 34 3.89 1.10 -5.31
CA GLY A 34 2.99 0.16 -4.62
C GLY A 34 3.06 -1.26 -5.18
N VAL A 35 3.03 -1.37 -6.51
CA VAL A 35 3.13 -2.67 -7.20
C VAL A 35 4.51 -3.29 -6.96
N TYR A 36 5.56 -2.50 -7.08
CA TYR A 36 6.93 -2.95 -6.84
C TYR A 36 7.12 -3.55 -5.44
N ILE A 37 6.63 -2.83 -4.42
CA ILE A 37 6.75 -3.29 -3.03
C ILE A 37 5.99 -4.59 -2.81
N VAL A 38 4.72 -4.63 -3.20
CA VAL A 38 3.87 -5.79 -2.94
C VAL A 38 4.33 -7.01 -3.73
N GLN A 39 4.77 -6.82 -4.98
CA GLN A 39 5.35 -7.89 -5.78
C GLN A 39 6.59 -8.47 -5.09
N GLY A 40 7.49 -7.61 -4.62
CA GLY A 40 8.70 -8.03 -3.90
C GLY A 40 8.38 -8.77 -2.60
N VAL A 41 7.38 -8.31 -1.85
CA VAL A 41 6.93 -9.01 -0.64
C VAL A 41 6.39 -10.39 -0.98
N SER A 42 5.57 -10.51 -2.03
CA SER A 42 4.99 -11.79 -2.42
C SER A 42 6.07 -12.84 -2.78
N GLU A 43 7.19 -12.38 -3.32
CA GLU A 43 8.33 -13.24 -3.67
C GLU A 43 9.20 -13.59 -2.47
N GLY A 44 9.20 -12.74 -1.44
CA GLY A 44 10.08 -12.88 -0.27
C GLY A 44 9.46 -13.57 0.93
N ILE A 45 8.15 -13.79 0.94
CA ILE A 45 7.46 -14.43 2.07
C ILE A 45 7.36 -15.94 1.86
N SER A 46 7.27 -16.69 2.97
CA SER A 46 7.15 -18.14 2.97
C SER A 46 5.77 -18.58 3.44
N GLY A 47 5.19 -19.55 2.73
CA GLY A 47 3.91 -20.16 3.11
C GLY A 47 2.76 -19.15 3.10
N ASN A 48 1.83 -19.32 4.02
CA ASN A 48 0.63 -18.50 4.16
C ASN A 48 0.79 -17.39 5.20
N ARG A 49 1.96 -16.78 5.25
CA ARG A 49 2.29 -15.75 6.24
C ARG A 49 1.48 -14.47 6.05
N LEU A 50 1.11 -14.19 4.80
CA LEU A 50 0.48 -12.93 4.42
C LEU A 50 -0.17 -13.12 3.06
N LYS A 51 -1.30 -12.48 2.84
CA LYS A 51 -1.91 -12.42 1.50
C LYS A 51 -1.41 -11.20 0.76
N THR A 52 -1.28 -11.32 -0.56
CA THR A 52 -0.89 -10.20 -1.42
C THR A 52 -1.78 -10.17 -2.65
N MET A 53 -2.09 -8.99 -3.13
CA MET A 53 -2.83 -8.80 -4.38
C MET A 53 -2.36 -7.54 -5.09
N ILE A 54 -2.12 -7.64 -6.37
CA ILE A 54 -1.74 -6.50 -7.21
C ILE A 54 -2.95 -6.12 -8.04
N VAL A 55 -3.41 -4.89 -7.88
CA VAL A 55 -4.61 -4.37 -8.55
C VAL A 55 -4.29 -3.30 -9.58
N GLU A 56 -3.02 -2.89 -9.66
CA GLU A 56 -2.58 -1.80 -10.53
C GLU A 56 -3.41 -0.52 -10.26
N ASP A 57 -3.98 0.11 -11.28
CA ASP A 57 -4.77 1.33 -11.13
C ASP A 57 -6.28 1.09 -11.22
N VAL A 58 -6.73 -0.16 -11.03
CA VAL A 58 -8.13 -0.57 -11.17
C VAL A 58 -8.64 -1.28 -9.90
N LEU A 59 -8.42 -0.66 -8.74
CA LEU A 59 -8.87 -1.18 -7.45
C LEU A 59 -10.35 -1.58 -7.47
N GLU A 60 -11.18 -0.76 -8.13
CA GLU A 60 -12.63 -0.98 -8.23
C GLU A 60 -12.99 -2.32 -8.90
N ALA A 61 -12.13 -2.82 -9.78
CA ALA A 61 -12.34 -4.12 -10.42
C ALA A 61 -12.13 -5.29 -9.46
N TYR A 62 -11.40 -5.07 -8.38
CA TYR A 62 -11.06 -6.08 -7.37
C TYR A 62 -11.80 -5.90 -6.05
N ALA A 63 -12.67 -4.90 -5.94
CA ALA A 63 -13.29 -4.50 -4.68
C ALA A 63 -14.03 -5.65 -3.99
N PHE A 64 -14.88 -6.37 -4.70
CA PHE A 64 -15.64 -7.47 -4.11
C PHE A 64 -14.77 -8.69 -3.85
N LYS A 65 -13.80 -8.95 -4.70
CA LYS A 65 -12.83 -10.03 -4.48
C LYS A 65 -12.05 -9.81 -3.18
N LEU A 66 -11.59 -8.58 -2.96
CA LEU A 66 -10.89 -8.20 -1.73
C LEU A 66 -11.83 -8.25 -0.51
N ALA A 67 -13.05 -7.77 -0.67
CA ALA A 67 -14.03 -7.76 0.40
C ALA A 67 -14.42 -9.18 0.87
N GLU A 68 -14.36 -10.15 -0.01
CA GLU A 68 -14.70 -11.54 0.26
C GLU A 68 -13.53 -12.40 0.72
N LEU A 69 -12.30 -11.86 0.68
CA LEU A 69 -11.12 -12.59 1.17
C LEU A 69 -11.24 -12.90 2.66
N ASP A 70 -10.71 -14.06 3.05
CA ASP A 70 -10.59 -14.42 4.47
C ASP A 70 -9.42 -13.66 5.10
N CYS A 71 -9.65 -12.37 5.34
CA CYS A 71 -8.72 -11.50 6.03
C CYS A 71 -9.49 -10.42 6.79
N HIS A 72 -8.87 -9.83 7.80
CA HIS A 72 -9.44 -8.72 8.57
C HIS A 72 -8.88 -7.37 8.13
N ASN A 73 -7.63 -7.35 7.72
CA ASN A 73 -6.92 -6.12 7.40
C ASN A 73 -6.55 -6.06 5.93
N LEU A 74 -6.80 -4.92 5.31
CA LEU A 74 -6.29 -4.59 3.98
C LEU A 74 -5.31 -3.44 4.14
N VAL A 75 -4.10 -3.60 3.62
CA VAL A 75 -3.10 -2.54 3.60
C VAL A 75 -2.85 -2.16 2.14
N ILE A 76 -3.36 -1.01 1.74
CA ILE A 76 -3.18 -0.51 0.38
C ILE A 76 -1.85 0.22 0.32
N VAL A 77 -1.00 -0.21 -0.59
CA VAL A 77 0.33 0.38 -0.82
C VAL A 77 0.28 1.14 -2.14
N ASP A 78 0.48 2.45 -2.10
CA ASP A 78 0.32 3.33 -3.25
C ASP A 78 1.28 4.52 -3.17
N ALA A 79 1.63 5.07 -4.32
CA ALA A 79 2.32 6.34 -4.39
C ALA A 79 1.29 7.47 -4.22
N ILE A 80 1.68 8.51 -3.50
CA ILE A 80 0.82 9.67 -3.25
C ILE A 80 1.56 10.96 -3.63
N GLU A 81 0.79 11.99 -3.96
CA GLU A 81 1.34 13.31 -4.27
C GLU A 81 1.00 14.28 -3.13
N THR A 82 2.02 14.81 -2.48
CA THR A 82 1.88 15.78 -1.38
C THR A 82 2.97 16.84 -1.50
N SER A 83 2.91 17.85 -0.63
CA SER A 83 3.98 18.84 -0.49
C SER A 83 5.16 18.35 0.34
N GLU A 84 5.07 17.14 0.91
CA GLU A 84 6.16 16.55 1.68
C GLU A 84 7.31 16.12 0.76
N GLU A 85 8.47 15.85 1.35
CA GLU A 85 9.63 15.41 0.58
C GLU A 85 9.37 14.09 -0.13
N PRO A 86 9.76 13.97 -1.40
CA PRO A 86 9.70 12.68 -2.12
C PRO A 86 10.43 11.57 -1.37
N GLY A 87 9.81 10.40 -1.32
CA GLY A 87 10.32 9.27 -0.57
C GLY A 87 9.83 9.21 0.87
N SER A 88 9.12 10.24 1.35
CA SER A 88 8.48 10.20 2.67
C SER A 88 7.38 9.16 2.69
N VAL A 89 7.12 8.59 3.87
CA VAL A 89 6.13 7.54 4.07
C VAL A 89 5.03 8.04 4.98
N VAL A 90 3.78 7.77 4.61
CA VAL A 90 2.62 7.97 5.49
C VAL A 90 1.93 6.63 5.69
N PHE A 91 1.44 6.39 6.91
CA PHE A 91 0.71 5.18 7.24
C PHE A 91 -0.38 5.48 8.25
N GLY A 92 -1.57 4.96 8.00
CA GLY A 92 -2.71 5.08 8.90
C GLY A 92 -3.95 4.43 8.34
N LYS A 93 -5.05 4.52 9.06
CA LYS A 93 -6.34 4.03 8.57
C LYS A 93 -6.79 4.87 7.38
N LEU A 94 -7.37 4.22 6.37
CA LEU A 94 -7.83 4.91 5.18
C LEU A 94 -8.82 6.03 5.52
N SER A 95 -9.69 5.82 6.52
CA SER A 95 -10.66 6.80 6.98
C SER A 95 -10.02 8.08 7.53
N GLU A 96 -8.79 8.01 8.04
CA GLU A 96 -8.06 9.17 8.55
C GLU A 96 -7.57 10.09 7.43
N PHE A 97 -7.51 9.58 6.21
CA PHE A 97 -7.03 10.32 5.03
C PHE A 97 -8.15 10.84 4.14
N SER A 98 -9.42 10.70 4.53
CA SER A 98 -10.55 11.02 3.66
C SER A 98 -10.55 12.46 3.14
N GLU A 99 -10.15 13.44 3.98
CA GLU A 99 -10.03 14.83 3.56
C GLU A 99 -8.76 15.08 2.75
N LEU A 100 -7.69 14.35 3.06
CA LEU A 100 -6.38 14.52 2.43
C LEU A 100 -6.32 13.82 1.07
N LEU A 101 -7.05 12.72 0.88
CA LEU A 101 -7.07 11.96 -0.37
C LEU A 101 -7.51 12.82 -1.56
N SER A 102 -8.32 13.85 -1.33
CA SER A 102 -8.75 14.76 -2.40
C SER A 102 -7.58 15.50 -3.04
N ASN A 103 -6.48 15.66 -2.30
CA ASN A 103 -5.29 16.38 -2.75
C ASN A 103 -4.13 15.44 -3.09
N PHE A 104 -4.18 14.16 -2.69
CA PHE A 104 -3.03 13.28 -2.66
C PHE A 104 -3.06 12.15 -3.69
N SER A 105 -4.24 11.70 -4.10
CA SER A 105 -4.32 10.52 -4.94
C SER A 105 -5.18 10.75 -6.17
N THR A 106 -4.66 10.35 -7.33
CA THR A 106 -5.45 10.23 -8.55
C THR A 106 -6.50 9.12 -8.43
N HIS A 107 -6.35 8.25 -7.39
CA HIS A 107 -7.24 7.12 -7.11
C HIS A 107 -8.26 7.43 -6.01
N LYS A 108 -8.43 8.69 -5.64
CA LYS A 108 -9.31 9.11 -4.54
C LYS A 108 -10.70 8.50 -4.61
N LEU A 109 -11.36 8.60 -5.76
CA LEU A 109 -12.74 8.12 -5.93
C LEU A 109 -12.82 6.62 -5.73
N ALA A 110 -11.87 5.88 -6.33
CA ALA A 110 -11.79 4.43 -6.17
C ALA A 110 -11.56 4.04 -4.71
N LEU A 111 -10.66 4.74 -4.02
CA LEU A 111 -10.36 4.48 -2.60
C LEU A 111 -11.56 4.75 -1.71
N GLU A 112 -12.30 5.84 -1.95
CA GLU A 112 -13.50 6.16 -1.19
C GLU A 112 -14.61 5.13 -1.38
N MET A 113 -14.89 4.78 -2.63
CA MET A 113 -15.94 3.80 -2.98
C MET A 113 -15.60 2.41 -2.44
N CYS A 114 -14.37 1.95 -2.69
CA CYS A 114 -13.94 0.63 -2.22
C CYS A 114 -13.86 0.58 -0.70
N GLY A 115 -13.42 1.66 -0.07
CA GLY A 115 -13.36 1.76 1.38
C GLY A 115 -14.72 1.53 2.05
N LYS A 116 -15.80 2.02 1.45
CA LYS A 116 -17.16 1.76 1.94
C LYS A 116 -17.53 0.28 1.83
N ILE A 117 -17.20 -0.36 0.71
CA ILE A 117 -17.45 -1.78 0.49
C ILE A 117 -16.68 -2.61 1.53
N PHE A 118 -15.41 -2.30 1.75
CA PHE A 118 -14.58 -3.01 2.72
C PHE A 118 -15.12 -2.86 4.14
N LYS A 119 -15.56 -1.67 4.51
CA LYS A 119 -16.16 -1.42 5.82
C LYS A 119 -17.44 -2.21 6.02
N GLU A 120 -18.30 -2.29 5.01
CA GLU A 120 -19.52 -3.09 5.06
C GLU A 120 -19.21 -4.59 5.27
N HIS A 121 -18.07 -5.05 4.78
CA HIS A 121 -17.57 -6.42 4.96
C HIS A 121 -16.69 -6.57 6.20
N LYS A 122 -16.73 -5.59 7.11
CA LYS A 122 -16.03 -5.59 8.42
C LYS A 122 -14.52 -5.66 8.32
N LYS A 123 -13.96 -5.12 7.25
CA LYS A 123 -12.51 -5.05 7.10
C LYS A 123 -11.97 -3.72 7.60
N GLU A 124 -10.80 -3.78 8.23
CA GLU A 124 -10.02 -2.59 8.56
C GLU A 124 -9.08 -2.30 7.39
N THR A 125 -9.17 -1.10 6.84
CA THR A 125 -8.37 -0.70 5.67
C THR A 125 -7.37 0.37 6.05
N TYR A 126 -6.12 0.17 5.65
CA TYR A 126 -4.99 1.06 5.90
C TYR A 126 -4.40 1.52 4.59
N LEU A 127 -3.78 2.68 4.61
CA LEU A 127 -2.99 3.22 3.51
C LEU A 127 -1.53 3.32 3.94
N LEU A 128 -0.65 2.70 3.15
CA LEU A 128 0.80 2.87 3.23
C LEU A 128 1.20 3.63 1.98
N GLY A 129 1.41 4.93 2.12
CA GLY A 129 1.69 5.83 1.01
C GLY A 129 3.14 6.25 0.95
N ILE A 130 3.68 6.34 -0.25
CA ILE A 130 5.03 6.86 -0.50
C ILE A 130 4.89 8.14 -1.33
N VAL A 131 5.49 9.23 -0.87
CA VAL A 131 5.41 10.51 -1.56
C VAL A 131 6.24 10.45 -2.85
N ALA A 132 5.57 10.65 -3.98
CA ALA A 132 6.17 10.62 -5.31
C ALA A 132 6.85 11.95 -5.66
N ALA A 133 7.89 11.86 -6.48
CA ALA A 133 8.53 13.03 -7.11
C ALA A 133 8.03 13.22 -8.54
N ASP A 134 7.82 12.14 -9.28
CA ASP A 134 7.50 12.17 -10.71
C ASP A 134 6.63 10.95 -11.06
N VAL A 135 5.42 11.23 -11.55
CA VAL A 135 4.46 10.20 -11.98
C VAL A 135 4.12 10.32 -13.48
N ASP A 136 4.93 10.99 -14.25
CA ASP A 136 4.79 11.04 -15.69
C ASP A 136 5.08 9.67 -16.32
N PHE A 137 4.66 9.48 -17.56
CA PHE A 137 4.97 8.24 -18.28
C PHE A 137 6.47 8.05 -18.41
N GLY A 138 6.93 6.85 -18.18
CA GLY A 138 8.34 6.48 -18.25
C GLY A 138 8.63 5.32 -17.29
N GLN A 139 9.80 4.72 -17.46
CA GLN A 139 10.25 3.61 -16.64
C GLN A 139 11.20 4.07 -15.54
N GLY A 140 11.10 3.40 -14.40
CA GLY A 140 12.01 3.59 -13.29
C GLY A 140 11.53 4.65 -12.30
N MET A 141 11.61 4.31 -11.03
CA MET A 141 11.30 5.23 -9.95
C MET A 141 12.46 6.20 -9.75
N THR A 142 12.14 7.40 -9.27
CA THR A 142 13.17 8.36 -8.85
C THR A 142 13.95 7.79 -7.66
N THR A 143 15.18 8.25 -7.48
CA THR A 143 16.08 7.70 -6.46
C THR A 143 15.47 7.70 -5.04
N PRO A 144 14.90 8.82 -4.54
CA PRO A 144 14.33 8.80 -3.18
C PRO A 144 13.18 7.81 -3.02
N VAL A 145 12.35 7.65 -4.05
CA VAL A 145 11.23 6.70 -4.00
C VAL A 145 11.73 5.27 -4.11
N GLN A 146 12.71 5.00 -4.97
CA GLN A 146 13.32 3.66 -5.09
C GLN A 146 13.94 3.22 -3.76
N GLU A 147 14.68 4.11 -3.10
CA GLU A 147 15.31 3.79 -1.80
C GLU A 147 14.26 3.45 -0.74
N THR A 148 13.20 4.26 -0.65
CA THR A 148 12.11 4.01 0.28
C THR A 148 11.37 2.71 -0.06
N ALA A 149 11.10 2.47 -1.32
CA ALA A 149 10.42 1.25 -1.76
C ALA A 149 11.22 0.00 -1.39
N ASP A 150 12.54 0.03 -1.61
CA ASP A 150 13.43 -1.08 -1.23
C ASP A 150 13.43 -1.30 0.27
N MET A 151 13.51 -0.24 1.06
CA MET A 151 13.46 -0.32 2.53
C MET A 151 12.14 -0.92 3.00
N LEU A 152 11.01 -0.45 2.49
CA LEU A 152 9.68 -0.94 2.87
C LEU A 152 9.48 -2.40 2.47
N ARG A 153 9.95 -2.77 1.30
CA ARG A 153 9.88 -4.17 0.85
C ARG A 153 10.58 -5.09 1.86
N GLU A 154 11.83 -4.79 2.21
CA GLU A 154 12.60 -5.59 3.16
C GLU A 154 11.96 -5.60 4.55
N LEU A 155 11.46 -4.46 5.00
CA LEU A 155 10.79 -4.34 6.29
C LEU A 155 9.54 -5.21 6.36
N LEU A 156 8.69 -5.14 5.33
CA LEU A 156 7.45 -5.91 5.27
C LEU A 156 7.72 -7.42 5.18
N ILE A 157 8.74 -7.84 4.43
CA ILE A 157 9.17 -9.24 4.37
C ILE A 157 9.60 -9.71 5.76
N THR A 158 10.40 -8.91 6.45
CA THR A 158 10.87 -9.24 7.80
C THR A 158 9.69 -9.38 8.77
N LEU A 159 8.75 -8.45 8.74
CA LEU A 159 7.55 -8.50 9.59
C LEU A 159 6.69 -9.72 9.30
N ALA A 160 6.48 -10.04 8.02
CA ALA A 160 5.65 -11.17 7.61
C ALA A 160 6.27 -12.51 8.00
N ASN A 161 7.59 -12.63 7.97
CA ASN A 161 8.32 -13.86 8.29
C ASN A 161 8.65 -14.00 9.79
N ALA A 162 8.37 -12.98 10.59
CA ALA A 162 8.59 -13.04 12.04
C ALA A 162 7.62 -14.04 12.70
N ASP A 163 8.14 -14.81 13.68
CA ASP A 163 7.34 -15.77 14.46
C ASP A 163 6.64 -15.10 15.63
#